data_685868b7ad2152ac17e83f14d3e2ef3b
#
_entry.id   685868b7ad2152ac17e83f14d3e2ef3b
#
_cell.length_a   1.000
_cell.length_b   1.000
_cell.length_c   1.000
_cell.angle_alpha   90.00
_cell.angle_beta   90.00
_cell.angle_gamma   90.00
#
_symmetry.space_group_name_H-M   'P 1'
#
loop_
_entity.id
_entity.type
_entity.pdbx_description
1 polymer ?
#
loop_
_entity_poly.entity_id
_entity_poly.type
_entity_poly.pdbx_seq_one_letter_code
_entity_poly.pdbx_strand_id
1 'polypeptide(L)'
;MRKLCCVVLALLPLSAFAYPIDVTKKIDGVSIDYTSSDVDGDISSIQLNNYGTQDAVCSVIFTNGPEAPRTRRTELQPGERKALTSKFKRDVIRLRIKLTCQPE
;
A
#
# COMPACT_ATOMS: atom_id res chain seq x y z
N MET A 1 -20.70 19.64 38.81
CA MET A 1 -20.51 19.40 38.23
C MET A 1 -19.56 19.10 37.68
N ARG A 2 -19.24 18.95 37.37
CA ARG A 2 -18.54 18.68 36.86
C ARG A 2 -18.00 17.84 36.41
N LYS A 3 -17.67 17.29 36.19
CA LYS A 3 -17.13 16.49 35.75
C LYS A 3 -16.81 16.09 34.63
N LEU A 4 -16.96 15.94 34.22
CA LEU A 4 -16.89 15.77 32.99
C LEU A 4 -15.71 15.80 32.34
N CYS A 5 -14.82 16.35 32.63
CA CYS A 5 -13.59 16.53 31.94
C CYS A 5 -12.82 15.29 31.82
N CYS A 6 -13.03 14.36 32.61
CA CYS A 6 -12.22 13.18 32.46
C CYS A 6 -12.51 12.41 31.26
N VAL A 7 -13.59 12.65 30.69
CA VAL A 7 -13.93 11.94 29.52
C VAL A 7 -13.03 12.21 28.39
N VAL A 8 -12.49 13.35 28.34
CA VAL A 8 -11.66 13.76 27.26
C VAL A 8 -10.44 12.91 27.11
N LEU A 9 -9.95 12.44 28.21
CA LEU A 9 -8.72 11.67 28.16
C LEU A 9 -8.86 10.37 27.41
N ALA A 10 -10.04 9.85 27.38
CA ALA A 10 -10.26 8.60 26.69
C ALA A 10 -10.16 8.74 25.20
N LEU A 11 -10.10 9.96 24.73
CA LEU A 11 -10.06 10.19 23.32
C LEU A 11 -8.66 10.30 22.77
N LEU A 12 -7.68 10.05 23.57
CA LEU A 12 -6.32 10.16 23.07
C LEU A 12 -6.08 9.17 21.97
N PRO A 13 -5.45 9.60 20.92
CA PRO A 13 -5.17 8.72 19.82
C PRO A 13 -4.18 7.65 20.24
N LEU A 14 -4.45 6.47 19.77
CA LEU A 14 -3.60 5.35 20.07
C LEU A 14 -2.99 4.75 18.84
N SER A 15 -3.12 5.39 17.77
CA SER A 15 -2.80 4.78 16.53
C SER A 15 -1.45 5.14 16.03
N ALA A 16 -0.48 5.04 16.84
CA ALA A 16 0.83 5.46 16.42
C ALA A 16 1.59 4.44 15.60
N PHE A 17 0.94 3.41 15.11
CA PHE A 17 1.68 2.33 14.47
C PHE A 17 1.72 2.38 12.96
N ALA A 18 0.92 3.22 12.37
CA ALA A 18 0.95 3.35 10.91
C ALA A 18 2.20 4.11 10.50
N TYR A 19 2.82 3.68 9.43
CA TYR A 19 3.97 4.37 8.87
C TYR A 19 3.57 5.06 7.58
N PRO A 20 4.26 6.14 7.19
CA PRO A 20 3.94 6.82 5.95
C PRO A 20 4.27 5.92 4.75
N ILE A 21 3.36 5.92 3.80
CA ILE A 21 3.55 5.19 2.55
C ILE A 21 3.46 6.19 1.41
N ASP A 22 4.56 6.34 0.68
CA ASP A 22 4.59 7.21 -0.49
C ASP A 22 4.47 6.35 -1.73
N VAL A 23 3.42 6.58 -2.52
CA VAL A 23 3.19 5.82 -3.73
C VAL A 23 3.44 6.71 -4.93
N THR A 24 4.34 6.29 -5.81
CA THR A 24 4.54 6.89 -7.11
C THR A 24 3.96 5.95 -8.14
N LYS A 25 3.04 6.43 -8.94
CA LYS A 25 2.36 5.58 -9.89
C LYS A 25 2.61 6.03 -11.32
N LYS A 26 2.73 5.07 -12.22
CA LYS A 26 2.75 5.30 -13.64
C LYS A 26 1.86 4.27 -14.28
N ILE A 27 0.66 4.67 -14.64
CA ILE A 27 -0.37 3.79 -15.17
C ILE A 27 -0.73 4.32 -16.56
N ASP A 28 -0.33 3.57 -17.59
CA ASP A 28 -0.52 3.99 -18.96
C ASP A 28 -1.34 2.95 -19.72
N GLY A 29 -2.38 3.39 -20.39
CA GLY A 29 -3.14 2.54 -21.31
C GLY A 29 -4.07 1.54 -20.65
N VAL A 30 -4.15 1.53 -19.32
CA VAL A 30 -5.03 0.66 -18.56
C VAL A 30 -5.66 1.43 -17.42
N SER A 31 -6.72 0.87 -16.85
CA SER A 31 -7.45 1.52 -15.75
C SER A 31 -7.28 0.69 -14.50
N ILE A 32 -6.39 1.13 -13.63
CA ILE A 32 -6.03 0.41 -12.43
C ILE A 32 -6.21 1.32 -11.21
N ASP A 33 -6.92 0.82 -10.20
CA ASP A 33 -6.99 1.44 -8.89
C ASP A 33 -6.05 0.71 -7.95
N TYR A 34 -5.55 1.41 -6.96
CA TYR A 34 -4.71 0.79 -5.96
C TYR A 34 -5.05 1.31 -4.57
N THR A 35 -4.83 0.46 -3.58
CA THR A 35 -4.94 0.83 -2.18
C THR A 35 -3.79 0.19 -1.44
N SER A 36 -2.99 1.01 -0.77
CA SER A 36 -1.87 0.51 0.00
C SER A 36 -2.24 0.48 1.47
N SER A 37 -1.69 -0.48 2.20
CA SER A 37 -1.93 -0.60 3.63
C SER A 37 -0.73 -1.21 4.34
N ASP A 38 -0.56 -0.80 5.58
CA ASP A 38 0.39 -1.41 6.48
C ASP A 38 -0.31 -2.61 7.13
N VAL A 39 0.24 -3.79 6.93
CA VAL A 39 -0.33 -5.01 7.50
C VAL A 39 0.24 -5.24 8.90
N ASP A 40 1.53 -4.99 9.03
CA ASP A 40 2.23 -5.13 10.30
C ASP A 40 3.43 -4.19 10.26
N GLY A 41 4.21 -4.16 11.32
CA GLY A 41 5.36 -3.27 11.39
C GLY A 41 6.40 -3.51 10.31
N ASP A 42 6.50 -4.74 9.81
CA ASP A 42 7.45 -5.10 8.78
C ASP A 42 6.79 -5.68 7.53
N ILE A 43 5.48 -5.56 7.41
CA ILE A 43 4.74 -6.11 6.28
C ILE A 43 3.85 -5.03 5.68
N SER A 44 3.93 -4.89 4.37
CA SER A 44 3.09 -3.96 3.64
C SER A 44 2.40 -4.66 2.49
N SER A 45 1.22 -4.16 2.12
CA SER A 45 0.44 -4.72 1.04
C SER A 45 -0.11 -3.61 0.16
N ILE A 46 -0.25 -3.91 -1.12
CA ILE A 46 -0.96 -3.04 -2.04
C ILE A 46 -1.97 -3.89 -2.79
N GLN A 47 -3.20 -3.42 -2.81
CA GLN A 47 -4.26 -4.09 -3.55
C GLN A 47 -4.48 -3.37 -4.86
N LEU A 48 -4.53 -4.13 -5.95
CA LEU A 48 -4.73 -3.60 -7.29
C LEU A 48 -6.06 -4.09 -7.84
N ASN A 49 -6.75 -3.21 -8.54
CA ASN A 49 -8.03 -3.53 -9.14
C ASN A 49 -8.04 -3.03 -10.58
N ASN A 50 -8.20 -3.96 -11.54
CA ASN A 50 -8.34 -3.59 -12.94
C ASN A 50 -9.82 -3.36 -13.24
N TYR A 51 -10.21 -2.12 -13.33
CA TYR A 51 -11.59 -1.77 -13.64
C TYR A 51 -11.78 -1.39 -15.12
N GLY A 52 -10.77 -1.67 -15.92
CA GLY A 52 -10.83 -1.41 -17.37
C GLY A 52 -11.30 -2.61 -18.17
N THR A 53 -11.04 -2.55 -19.46
CA THR A 53 -11.50 -3.59 -20.39
C THR A 53 -10.36 -4.35 -21.03
N GLN A 54 -9.12 -4.09 -20.65
CA GLN A 54 -7.94 -4.74 -21.18
C GLN A 54 -7.19 -5.47 -20.09
N ASP A 55 -6.48 -6.49 -20.47
CA ASP A 55 -5.53 -7.15 -19.57
C ASP A 55 -4.40 -6.18 -19.27
N ALA A 56 -3.94 -6.17 -18.05
CA ALA A 56 -2.88 -5.30 -17.60
C ALA A 56 -1.78 -6.09 -16.93
N VAL A 57 -0.56 -5.59 -17.03
CA VAL A 57 0.54 -6.11 -16.24
C VAL A 57 1.04 -4.99 -15.36
N CYS A 58 1.18 -5.29 -14.08
CA CYS A 58 1.61 -4.32 -13.09
C CYS A 58 2.85 -4.80 -12.37
N SER A 59 3.74 -3.87 -12.10
CA SER A 59 4.95 -4.12 -11.35
C SER A 59 4.98 -3.18 -10.17
N VAL A 60 5.30 -3.71 -9.00
CA VAL A 60 5.34 -2.93 -7.77
C VAL A 60 6.70 -3.11 -7.14
N ILE A 61 7.35 -2.00 -6.83
CA ILE A 61 8.64 -2.01 -6.15
C ILE A 61 8.46 -1.40 -4.78
N PHE A 62 8.73 -2.19 -3.74
CA PHE A 62 8.66 -1.73 -2.36
C PHE A 62 10.06 -1.42 -1.88
N THR A 63 10.26 -0.23 -1.35
CA THR A 63 11.56 0.18 -0.81
C THR A 63 11.40 0.59 0.64
N ASN A 64 12.10 -0.11 1.52
CA ASN A 64 12.10 0.17 2.95
C ASN A 64 13.51 0.64 3.35
N GLY A 65 13.74 1.96 3.24
CA GLY A 65 15.02 2.56 3.62
C GLY A 65 16.20 1.91 2.91
N PRO A 66 17.22 1.51 3.65
CA PRO A 66 18.44 0.95 3.04
C PRO A 66 18.31 -0.51 2.62
N GLU A 67 17.19 -1.16 2.89
CA GLU A 67 17.03 -2.54 2.45
C GLU A 67 16.92 -2.61 0.93
N ALA A 68 17.26 -3.74 0.38
CA ALA A 68 17.16 -3.94 -1.05
C ALA A 68 15.68 -3.86 -1.47
N PRO A 69 15.38 -3.19 -2.59
CA PRO A 69 14.00 -3.10 -3.05
C PRO A 69 13.41 -4.47 -3.32
N ARG A 70 12.13 -4.59 -3.06
CA ARG A 70 11.39 -5.82 -3.31
C ARG A 70 10.43 -5.59 -4.45
N THR A 71 10.57 -6.38 -5.51
CA THR A 71 9.76 -6.24 -6.69
C THR A 71 8.74 -7.37 -6.76
N ARG A 72 7.48 -7.00 -7.01
CA ARG A 72 6.39 -7.94 -7.26
C ARG A 72 5.75 -7.58 -8.56
N ARG A 73 5.39 -8.59 -9.32
CA ARG A 73 4.77 -8.40 -10.61
C ARG A 73 3.53 -9.28 -10.71
N THR A 74 2.49 -8.77 -11.34
CA THR A 74 1.27 -9.52 -11.53
C THR A 74 0.57 -9.10 -12.80
N GLU A 75 -0.27 -9.97 -13.30
CA GLU A 75 -1.15 -9.71 -14.41
C GLU A 75 -2.57 -9.62 -13.88
N LEU A 76 -3.35 -8.73 -14.45
CA LEU A 76 -4.71 -8.49 -14.02
C LEU A 76 -5.62 -8.49 -15.22
N GLN A 77 -6.59 -9.39 -15.22
CA GLN A 77 -7.65 -9.38 -16.22
C GLN A 77 -8.68 -8.31 -15.85
N PRO A 78 -9.51 -7.89 -16.82
CA PRO A 78 -10.58 -6.94 -16.49
C PRO A 78 -11.44 -7.45 -15.34
N GLY A 79 -11.66 -6.58 -14.36
CA GLY A 79 -12.46 -6.92 -13.18
C GLY A 79 -11.71 -7.67 -12.11
N GLU A 80 -10.45 -7.99 -12.32
CA GLU A 80 -9.68 -8.77 -11.35
C GLU A 80 -9.05 -7.89 -10.30
N ARG A 81 -8.96 -8.42 -9.09
CA ARG A 81 -8.28 -7.77 -7.97
C ARG A 81 -7.22 -8.70 -7.43
N LYS A 82 -6.07 -8.13 -7.12
CA LYS A 82 -4.98 -8.88 -6.50
C LYS A 82 -4.28 -8.02 -5.48
N ALA A 83 -3.83 -8.67 -4.42
CA ALA A 83 -3.03 -8.01 -3.40
C ALA A 83 -1.61 -8.51 -3.50
N LEU A 84 -0.66 -7.59 -3.47
CA LEU A 84 0.76 -7.90 -3.47
C LEU A 84 1.32 -7.48 -2.11
N THR A 85 2.00 -8.40 -1.46
CA THR A 85 2.47 -8.21 -0.09
C THR A 85 3.97 -8.40 -0.04
N SER A 86 4.63 -7.59 0.75
CA SER A 86 6.06 -7.73 0.96
C SER A 86 6.37 -7.66 2.44
N LYS A 87 7.28 -8.53 2.88
CA LYS A 87 7.78 -8.53 4.23
C LYS A 87 9.23 -8.10 4.22
N PHE A 88 9.59 -7.21 5.15
CA PHE A 88 10.93 -6.66 5.23
C PHE A 88 11.66 -7.24 6.43
N LYS A 89 12.96 -7.08 6.45
CA LYS A 89 13.78 -7.56 7.56
C LYS A 89 13.70 -6.64 8.76
N ARG A 90 13.42 -5.37 8.54
CA ARG A 90 13.34 -4.37 9.58
C ARG A 90 11.96 -3.77 9.58
N ASP A 91 11.57 -3.21 10.71
CA ASP A 91 10.34 -2.47 10.79
C ASP A 91 10.38 -1.30 9.81
N VAL A 92 9.23 -1.02 9.22
CA VAL A 92 9.10 0.05 8.25
C VAL A 92 8.92 1.35 9.00
N ILE A 93 9.78 2.31 8.72
CA ILE A 93 9.64 3.67 9.23
C ILE A 93 8.97 4.52 8.16
N ARG A 94 9.38 4.34 6.92
CA ARG A 94 8.79 5.01 5.78
C ARG A 94 8.90 4.07 4.58
N LEU A 95 7.81 3.85 3.91
CA LEU A 95 7.77 2.96 2.77
C LEU A 95 7.58 3.76 1.49
N ARG A 96 8.33 3.39 0.47
CA ARG A 96 8.14 3.93 -0.87
C ARG A 96 7.68 2.81 -1.77
N ILE A 97 6.63 3.07 -2.53
CA ILE A 97 6.10 2.11 -3.47
C ILE A 97 6.09 2.75 -4.85
N LYS A 98 6.66 2.05 -5.82
CA LYS A 98 6.59 2.48 -7.20
C LYS A 98 5.73 1.50 -7.95
N LEU A 99 4.59 1.97 -8.44
CA LEU A 99 3.63 1.15 -9.17
C LEU A 99 3.68 1.52 -10.64
N THR A 100 3.87 0.52 -11.49
CA THR A 100 3.88 0.71 -12.94
C THR A 100 2.94 -0.29 -13.56
N CYS A 101 1.96 0.18 -14.32
CA CYS A 101 1.01 -0.69 -15.02
C CYS A 101 0.92 -0.30 -16.48
N GLN A 102 0.75 -1.30 -17.34
CA GLN A 102 0.63 -1.10 -18.77
C GLN A 102 -0.18 -2.23 -19.35
N PRO A 103 -0.65 -2.11 -20.62
CA PRO A 103 -1.35 -3.20 -21.27
C PRO A 103 -0.41 -4.38 -21.44
N GLU A 104 -1.00 -5.53 -21.32
CA GLU A 104 -0.25 -6.76 -21.49
C GLU A 104 0.01 -7.03 -22.96
#